data_3ecb4ff94e1d78a6c6e49fdb1d280341
#
_entry.id   3ecb4ff94e1d78a6c6e49fdb1d280341
#
_cell.length_a   1.000
_cell.length_b   1.000
_cell.length_c   1.000
_cell.angle_alpha   90.00
_cell.angle_beta   90.00
_cell.angle_gamma   90.00
#
_symmetry.space_group_name_H-M   'P 1'
#
loop_
_entity.id
_entity.type
_entity.pdbx_description
1 polymer ?
#
loop_
_entity_poly.entity_id
_entity_poly.type
_entity_poly.pdbx_seq_one_letter_code
_entity_poly.pdbx_strand_id
1 'polypeptide(L)'
;MFCLQVQGLSLQFARQSLFDNLNFNVKQGEWVALLGSSGVGKSTLLRAIAGLEQSAVSAGKIHFAPHLKLAWLAQQDCLFPWLSVLDNVQLAQHLKGTKNAESLAKAEALLAAVNMQAHIHKACYQLSGGQRQRVALARTLMQEADLILMDEPFSALDAVTRMQLQDLACELLHEKTVILVTHDPQEAIRLADSLYILQGHPAQMHLVSQLSGAKPHNMAQATAWQLQEELIAKLMQEAS
;
A
#
# COMPACT_ATOMS: atom_id res chain seq x y z
N MET A 1 7.97 -4.82 -18.31
CA MET A 1 7.89 -3.36 -18.45
C MET A 1 7.86 -2.72 -17.09
N PHE A 2 8.47 -1.55 -16.87
CA PHE A 2 8.40 -0.87 -15.58
C PHE A 2 7.10 -0.07 -15.47
N CYS A 3 6.44 -0.19 -14.32
CA CYS A 3 5.29 0.59 -13.92
C CYS A 3 5.72 1.95 -13.35
N LEU A 4 6.79 1.93 -12.53
CA LEU A 4 7.38 3.07 -11.86
C LEU A 4 8.91 2.99 -11.93
N GLN A 5 9.56 4.13 -12.18
CA GLN A 5 11.00 4.29 -12.07
C GLN A 5 11.32 5.55 -11.27
N VAL A 6 12.08 5.40 -10.21
CA VAL A 6 12.60 6.50 -9.38
C VAL A 6 14.09 6.62 -9.67
N GLN A 7 14.53 7.80 -10.09
CA GLN A 7 15.89 8.06 -10.55
C GLN A 7 16.48 9.28 -9.82
N GLY A 8 17.49 9.04 -9.01
CA GLY A 8 18.22 10.07 -8.29
C GLY A 8 17.38 10.92 -7.34
N LEU A 9 16.30 10.35 -6.79
CA LEU A 9 15.35 11.10 -5.97
C LEU A 9 16.01 11.58 -4.68
N SER A 10 16.01 12.90 -4.47
CA SER A 10 16.46 13.54 -3.24
C SER A 10 15.32 14.36 -2.67
N LEU A 11 15.01 14.14 -1.39
CA LEU A 11 14.00 14.88 -0.64
C LEU A 11 14.64 15.59 0.54
N GLN A 12 14.27 16.86 0.72
CA GLN A 12 14.77 17.68 1.80
C GLN A 12 13.63 18.43 2.51
N PHE A 13 13.61 18.34 3.83
CA PHE A 13 12.70 19.09 4.69
C PHE A 13 13.52 20.09 5.54
N ALA A 14 13.23 21.37 5.41
CA ALA A 14 14.01 22.43 6.03
C ALA A 14 15.51 22.33 5.66
N ARG A 15 16.35 21.83 6.56
CA ARG A 15 17.80 21.63 6.33
C ARG A 15 18.23 20.17 6.44
N GLN A 16 17.27 19.25 6.58
CA GLN A 16 17.55 17.81 6.74
C GLN A 16 17.21 17.07 5.46
N SER A 17 18.21 16.38 4.89
CA SER A 17 18.00 15.48 3.77
C SER A 17 17.38 14.18 4.28
N LEU A 18 16.22 13.81 3.75
CA LEU A 18 15.56 12.55 4.06
C LEU A 18 16.05 11.44 3.13
N PHE A 19 16.16 11.76 1.83
CA PHE A 19 16.74 10.88 0.81
C PHE A 19 17.78 11.65 0.02
N ASP A 20 18.83 10.93 -0.38
CA ASP A 20 19.85 11.47 -1.27
C ASP A 20 20.16 10.44 -2.37
N ASN A 21 19.86 10.80 -3.63
CA ASN A 21 20.09 9.99 -4.81
C ASN A 21 19.44 8.59 -4.76
N LEU A 22 18.21 8.50 -4.25
CA LEU A 22 17.46 7.24 -4.14
C LEU A 22 17.02 6.75 -5.52
N ASN A 23 17.29 5.46 -5.81
CA ASN A 23 17.00 4.84 -7.09
C ASN A 23 16.31 3.50 -6.88
N PHE A 24 15.16 3.28 -7.51
CA PHE A 24 14.53 1.96 -7.60
C PHE A 24 13.49 1.90 -8.71
N ASN A 25 13.12 0.69 -9.10
CA ASN A 25 12.16 0.44 -10.15
C ASN A 25 11.13 -0.60 -9.69
N VAL A 26 9.89 -0.44 -10.16
CA VAL A 26 8.81 -1.39 -9.92
C VAL A 26 8.29 -1.89 -11.26
N LYS A 27 8.23 -3.21 -11.45
CA LYS A 27 7.68 -3.82 -12.67
C LYS A 27 6.15 -3.83 -12.62
N GLN A 28 5.52 -3.87 -13.78
CA GLN A 28 4.07 -4.03 -13.86
C GLN A 28 3.64 -5.37 -13.26
N GLY A 29 2.60 -5.35 -12.40
CA GLY A 29 2.10 -6.53 -11.68
C GLY A 29 2.95 -6.96 -10.48
N GLU A 30 4.07 -6.28 -10.21
CA GLU A 30 4.94 -6.58 -9.08
C GLU A 30 4.39 -5.98 -7.79
N TRP A 31 4.48 -6.75 -6.71
CA TRP A 31 4.27 -6.26 -5.34
C TRP A 31 5.61 -6.02 -4.67
N VAL A 32 5.87 -4.79 -4.30
CA VAL A 32 7.11 -4.36 -3.62
C VAL A 32 6.79 -4.01 -2.18
N ALA A 33 7.45 -4.64 -1.22
CA ALA A 33 7.37 -4.25 0.18
C ALA A 33 8.57 -3.37 0.57
N LEU A 34 8.27 -2.27 1.26
CA LEU A 34 9.24 -1.34 1.85
C LEU A 34 9.21 -1.47 3.36
N LEU A 35 10.28 -2.02 3.92
CA LEU A 35 10.52 -2.14 5.35
C LEU A 35 11.46 -1.03 5.84
N GLY A 36 11.51 -0.80 7.13
CA GLY A 36 12.42 0.15 7.79
C GLY A 36 11.86 0.61 9.13
N SER A 37 12.70 1.25 9.93
CA SER A 37 12.33 1.80 11.23
C SER A 37 11.26 2.90 11.13
N SER A 38 10.57 3.18 12.24
CA SER A 38 9.63 4.28 12.31
C SER A 38 10.37 5.61 12.09
N GLY A 39 9.83 6.47 11.24
CA GLY A 39 10.42 7.78 10.95
C GLY A 39 11.48 7.80 9.85
N VAL A 40 11.94 6.65 9.31
CA VAL A 40 12.96 6.60 8.24
C VAL A 40 12.49 7.20 6.90
N GLY A 41 11.19 7.47 6.75
CA GLY A 41 10.66 8.15 5.56
C GLY A 41 9.82 7.28 4.63
N LYS A 42 9.42 6.06 5.00
CA LYS A 42 8.61 5.16 4.16
C LYS A 42 7.33 5.81 3.63
N SER A 43 6.50 6.33 4.53
CA SER A 43 5.25 7.03 4.14
C SER A 43 5.52 8.32 3.37
N THR A 44 6.64 9.00 3.65
CA THR A 44 7.06 10.18 2.90
C THR A 44 7.44 9.83 1.46
N LEU A 45 8.14 8.68 1.26
CA LEU A 45 8.43 8.18 -0.08
C LEU A 45 7.15 7.84 -0.85
N LEU A 46 6.17 7.19 -0.22
CA LEU A 46 4.87 6.94 -0.86
C LEU A 46 4.17 8.25 -1.24
N ARG A 47 4.18 9.26 -0.35
CA ARG A 47 3.59 10.58 -0.65
C ARG A 47 4.33 11.29 -1.78
N ALA A 48 5.66 11.19 -1.85
CA ALA A 48 6.43 11.72 -2.97
C ALA A 48 6.07 11.03 -4.29
N ILE A 49 5.93 9.69 -4.29
CA ILE A 49 5.45 8.92 -5.45
C ILE A 49 4.03 9.36 -5.85
N ALA A 50 3.15 9.61 -4.89
CA ALA A 50 1.80 10.12 -5.17
C ALA A 50 1.76 11.60 -5.63
N GLY A 51 2.90 12.28 -5.67
CA GLY A 51 2.97 13.69 -6.04
C GLY A 51 2.52 14.67 -4.94
N LEU A 52 2.40 14.20 -3.70
CA LEU A 52 1.94 15.00 -2.56
C LEU A 52 3.06 15.75 -1.84
N GLU A 53 4.34 15.44 -2.13
CA GLU A 53 5.51 16.05 -1.50
C GLU A 53 6.42 16.75 -2.53
N GLN A 54 5.85 17.30 -3.60
CA GLN A 54 6.62 17.92 -4.69
C GLN A 54 7.52 19.07 -4.22
N SER A 55 7.09 19.84 -3.22
CA SER A 55 7.87 20.94 -2.65
C SER A 55 9.13 20.49 -1.90
N ALA A 56 9.17 19.24 -1.45
CA ALA A 56 10.31 18.65 -0.75
C ALA A 56 11.32 17.98 -1.70
N VAL A 57 10.94 17.74 -2.95
CA VAL A 57 11.83 17.17 -3.97
C VAL A 57 12.87 18.19 -4.37
N SER A 58 14.12 17.92 -4.02
CA SER A 58 15.27 18.79 -4.34
C SER A 58 16.01 18.36 -5.60
N ALA A 59 15.99 17.07 -5.93
CA ALA A 59 16.60 16.52 -7.15
C ALA A 59 15.95 15.19 -7.54
N GLY A 60 16.23 14.72 -8.77
CA GLY A 60 15.77 13.45 -9.29
C GLY A 60 14.40 13.53 -9.98
N LYS A 61 13.91 12.37 -10.41
CA LYS A 61 12.63 12.26 -11.13
C LYS A 61 11.93 10.96 -10.79
N ILE A 62 10.60 11.03 -10.84
CA ILE A 62 9.71 9.87 -10.72
C ILE A 62 8.99 9.73 -12.07
N HIS A 63 9.21 8.62 -12.75
CA HIS A 63 8.62 8.31 -14.04
C HIS A 63 7.60 7.19 -13.90
N PHE A 64 6.43 7.39 -14.43
CA PHE A 64 5.35 6.40 -14.49
C PHE A 64 5.18 5.87 -15.92
N ALA A 65 4.65 4.67 -16.03
CA ALA A 65 4.16 4.17 -17.30
C ALA A 65 3.09 5.15 -17.88
N PRO A 66 2.96 5.26 -19.20
CA PRO A 66 1.95 6.13 -19.81
C PRO A 66 0.54 5.83 -19.31
N HIS A 67 -0.24 6.88 -19.05
CA HIS A 67 -1.65 6.80 -18.59
C HIS A 67 -1.90 6.04 -17.29
N LEU A 68 -0.86 5.82 -16.49
CA LEU A 68 -0.96 5.10 -15.21
C LEU A 68 -1.91 5.82 -14.26
N LYS A 69 -2.86 5.05 -13.71
CA LYS A 69 -3.73 5.49 -12.64
C LYS A 69 -3.19 5.00 -11.30
N LEU A 70 -3.13 5.89 -10.32
CA LEU A 70 -2.64 5.61 -8.98
C LEU A 70 -3.77 5.70 -7.97
N ALA A 71 -3.83 4.75 -7.04
CA ALA A 71 -4.70 4.80 -5.87
C ALA A 71 -3.90 4.64 -4.58
N TRP A 72 -4.45 5.17 -3.48
CA TRP A 72 -3.84 5.13 -2.16
C TRP A 72 -4.75 4.43 -1.16
N LEU A 73 -4.21 3.42 -0.48
CA LEU A 73 -4.80 2.80 0.70
C LEU A 73 -3.99 3.23 1.92
N ALA A 74 -4.51 4.17 2.68
CA ALA A 74 -3.83 4.74 3.84
C ALA A 74 -3.90 3.81 5.05
N GLN A 75 -3.03 4.03 6.04
CA GLN A 75 -3.02 3.34 7.33
C GLN A 75 -4.36 3.52 8.07
N GLN A 76 -4.88 4.75 8.09
CA GLN A 76 -6.24 5.00 8.54
C GLN A 76 -7.21 4.82 7.38
N ASP A 77 -8.39 4.27 7.66
CA ASP A 77 -9.40 4.01 6.64
C ASP A 77 -9.87 5.26 5.88
N CYS A 78 -9.73 6.44 6.48
CA CYS A 78 -10.13 7.75 5.90
C CYS A 78 -11.55 7.73 5.33
N LEU A 79 -12.46 6.95 5.93
CA LEU A 79 -13.85 6.92 5.55
C LEU A 79 -14.59 8.12 6.17
N PHE A 80 -15.52 8.69 5.41
CA PHE A 80 -16.40 9.73 5.93
C PHE A 80 -17.44 9.08 6.85
N PRO A 81 -17.39 9.33 8.17
CA PRO A 81 -18.18 8.57 9.15
C PRO A 81 -19.70 8.78 8.99
N TRP A 82 -20.13 9.90 8.45
CA TRP A 82 -21.52 10.24 8.21
C TRP A 82 -22.09 9.74 6.89
N LEU A 83 -21.24 9.31 5.96
CA LEU A 83 -21.68 8.70 4.71
C LEU A 83 -21.96 7.21 4.91
N SER A 84 -22.85 6.67 4.09
CA SER A 84 -23.06 5.23 4.02
C SER A 84 -21.80 4.52 3.50
N VAL A 85 -21.72 3.21 3.76
CA VAL A 85 -20.69 2.34 3.19
C VAL A 85 -20.65 2.47 1.67
N LEU A 86 -21.82 2.43 1.03
CA LEU A 86 -21.97 2.56 -0.42
C LEU A 86 -21.46 3.93 -0.93
N ASP A 87 -21.80 5.01 -0.24
CA ASP A 87 -21.36 6.36 -0.63
C ASP A 87 -19.86 6.55 -0.44
N ASN A 88 -19.27 5.92 0.57
CA ASN A 88 -17.82 5.92 0.76
C ASN A 88 -17.09 5.19 -0.37
N VAL A 89 -17.58 4.05 -0.83
CA VAL A 89 -17.00 3.34 -1.98
C VAL A 89 -17.10 4.16 -3.26
N GLN A 90 -18.21 4.84 -3.46
CA GLN A 90 -18.45 5.74 -4.61
C GLN A 90 -18.00 7.20 -4.35
N LEU A 91 -17.06 7.43 -3.41
CA LEU A 91 -16.72 8.79 -2.98
C LEU A 91 -16.33 9.70 -4.14
N ALA A 92 -15.51 9.22 -5.06
CA ALA A 92 -15.09 10.01 -6.22
C ALA A 92 -16.27 10.42 -7.12
N GLN A 93 -17.19 9.50 -7.37
CA GLN A 93 -18.43 9.76 -8.14
C GLN A 93 -19.41 10.64 -7.34
N HIS A 94 -19.46 10.43 -6.03
CA HIS A 94 -20.29 11.26 -5.13
C HIS A 94 -19.86 12.73 -5.18
N LEU A 95 -18.56 13.00 -5.03
CA LEU A 95 -18.01 14.36 -5.04
C LEU A 95 -18.12 15.04 -6.41
N LYS A 96 -18.02 14.27 -7.50
CA LYS A 96 -18.14 14.80 -8.87
C LYS A 96 -19.59 14.91 -9.35
N GLY A 97 -20.57 14.41 -8.59
CA GLY A 97 -21.97 14.35 -9.04
C GLY A 97 -22.19 13.41 -10.23
N THR A 98 -21.33 12.40 -10.41
CA THR A 98 -21.34 11.48 -11.57
C THR A 98 -21.81 10.08 -11.20
N LYS A 99 -22.51 9.90 -10.07
CA LYS A 99 -23.15 8.63 -9.74
C LYS A 99 -24.19 8.24 -10.80
N ASN A 100 -24.11 6.98 -11.23
CA ASN A 100 -25.05 6.41 -12.20
C ASN A 100 -25.28 4.92 -11.88
N ALA A 101 -26.13 4.24 -12.66
CA ALA A 101 -26.45 2.83 -12.45
C ALA A 101 -25.22 1.92 -12.56
N GLU A 102 -24.27 2.23 -13.44
CA GLU A 102 -23.05 1.47 -13.65
C GLU A 102 -22.12 1.59 -12.42
N SER A 103 -21.88 2.82 -11.92
CA SER A 103 -21.05 3.04 -10.74
C SER A 103 -21.68 2.42 -9.48
N LEU A 104 -23.02 2.38 -9.40
CA LEU A 104 -23.74 1.73 -8.32
C LEU A 104 -23.52 0.21 -8.36
N ALA A 105 -23.80 -0.44 -9.49
CA ALA A 105 -23.64 -1.87 -9.66
C ALA A 105 -22.19 -2.32 -9.37
N LYS A 106 -21.21 -1.54 -9.82
CA LYS A 106 -19.79 -1.80 -9.55
C LYS A 106 -19.46 -1.70 -8.05
N ALA A 107 -19.95 -0.66 -7.38
CA ALA A 107 -19.72 -0.48 -5.94
C ALA A 107 -20.37 -1.62 -5.13
N GLU A 108 -21.57 -2.06 -5.49
CA GLU A 108 -22.24 -3.20 -4.86
C GLU A 108 -21.45 -4.51 -5.08
N ALA A 109 -20.96 -4.76 -6.29
CA ALA A 109 -20.12 -5.92 -6.60
C ALA A 109 -18.82 -5.90 -5.78
N LEU A 110 -18.13 -4.77 -5.67
CA LEU A 110 -16.94 -4.63 -4.85
C LEU A 110 -17.23 -4.83 -3.36
N LEU A 111 -18.35 -4.31 -2.86
CA LEU A 111 -18.78 -4.53 -1.48
C LEU A 111 -19.12 -6.01 -1.20
N ALA A 112 -19.70 -6.71 -2.16
CA ALA A 112 -19.90 -8.16 -2.07
C ALA A 112 -18.56 -8.91 -2.03
N ALA A 113 -17.60 -8.54 -2.89
CA ALA A 113 -16.26 -9.14 -2.94
C ALA A 113 -15.49 -8.98 -1.61
N VAL A 114 -15.68 -7.86 -0.91
CA VAL A 114 -15.08 -7.65 0.42
C VAL A 114 -15.96 -8.12 1.58
N ASN A 115 -17.03 -8.86 1.33
CA ASN A 115 -18.00 -9.38 2.33
C ASN A 115 -18.69 -8.27 3.14
N MET A 116 -19.05 -7.16 2.50
CA MET A 116 -19.71 -6.00 3.13
C MET A 116 -21.13 -5.75 2.60
N GLN A 117 -21.69 -6.61 1.77
CA GLN A 117 -23.02 -6.45 1.16
C GLN A 117 -24.16 -6.26 2.18
N ALA A 118 -24.07 -6.89 3.36
CA ALA A 118 -25.08 -6.74 4.43
C ALA A 118 -25.01 -5.36 5.14
N HIS A 119 -24.00 -4.56 4.83
CA HIS A 119 -23.71 -3.29 5.51
C HIS A 119 -23.77 -2.06 4.62
N ILE A 120 -24.17 -2.20 3.36
CA ILE A 120 -24.07 -1.15 2.32
C ILE A 120 -24.74 0.18 2.72
N HIS A 121 -25.83 0.13 3.50
CA HIS A 121 -26.58 1.32 3.93
C HIS A 121 -26.17 1.82 5.32
N LYS A 122 -25.30 1.12 6.04
CA LYS A 122 -24.82 1.57 7.35
C LYS A 122 -23.90 2.78 7.20
N ALA A 123 -23.93 3.66 8.18
CA ALA A 123 -22.92 4.70 8.33
C ALA A 123 -21.59 4.07 8.81
N CYS A 124 -20.44 4.59 8.34
CA CYS A 124 -19.14 3.96 8.61
C CYS A 124 -18.73 3.95 10.09
N TYR A 125 -19.26 4.87 10.93
CA TYR A 125 -19.02 4.85 12.37
C TYR A 125 -19.62 3.63 13.09
N GLN A 126 -20.55 2.91 12.46
CA GLN A 126 -21.19 1.70 13.00
C GLN A 126 -20.38 0.43 12.74
N LEU A 127 -19.26 0.53 12.02
CA LEU A 127 -18.44 -0.59 11.59
C LEU A 127 -17.29 -0.86 12.56
N SER A 128 -16.88 -2.14 12.67
CA SER A 128 -15.61 -2.51 13.31
C SER A 128 -14.41 -2.00 12.49
N GLY A 129 -13.21 -1.97 13.10
CA GLY A 129 -11.98 -1.57 12.41
C GLY A 129 -11.72 -2.40 11.15
N GLY A 130 -11.83 -3.73 11.24
CA GLY A 130 -11.67 -4.62 10.09
C GLY A 130 -12.72 -4.41 9.00
N GLN A 131 -13.97 -4.13 9.37
CA GLN A 131 -15.03 -3.80 8.42
C GLN A 131 -14.73 -2.47 7.71
N ARG A 132 -14.24 -1.45 8.42
CA ARG A 132 -13.84 -0.19 7.80
C ARG A 132 -12.69 -0.38 6.82
N GLN A 133 -11.68 -1.20 7.15
CA GLN A 133 -10.59 -1.49 6.22
C GLN A 133 -11.05 -2.23 4.95
N ARG A 134 -12.02 -3.14 5.07
CA ARG A 134 -12.65 -3.78 3.89
C ARG A 134 -13.35 -2.75 2.99
N VAL A 135 -14.05 -1.80 3.57
CA VAL A 135 -14.69 -0.70 2.82
C VAL A 135 -13.64 0.20 2.17
N ALA A 136 -12.54 0.52 2.87
CA ALA A 136 -11.43 1.30 2.32
C ALA A 136 -10.77 0.58 1.13
N LEU A 137 -10.58 -0.74 1.22
CA LEU A 137 -10.10 -1.55 0.10
C LEU A 137 -11.06 -1.50 -1.10
N ALA A 138 -12.37 -1.69 -0.88
CA ALA A 138 -13.39 -1.58 -1.94
C ALA A 138 -13.37 -0.19 -2.60
N ARG A 139 -13.25 0.90 -1.80
CA ARG A 139 -13.10 2.26 -2.31
C ARG A 139 -11.84 2.44 -3.16
N THR A 140 -10.74 1.80 -2.78
CA THR A 140 -9.49 1.82 -3.55
C THR A 140 -9.67 1.11 -4.88
N LEU A 141 -10.28 -0.07 -4.89
CA LEU A 141 -10.58 -0.84 -6.09
C LEU A 141 -11.55 -0.10 -7.05
N MET A 142 -12.47 0.69 -6.50
CA MET A 142 -13.41 1.50 -7.30
C MET A 142 -12.71 2.53 -8.20
N GLN A 143 -11.46 2.88 -7.89
CA GLN A 143 -10.66 3.82 -8.68
C GLN A 143 -10.03 3.21 -9.93
N GLU A 144 -10.06 1.87 -10.09
CA GLU A 144 -9.45 1.13 -11.24
C GLU A 144 -7.98 1.50 -11.49
N ALA A 145 -7.24 1.64 -10.42
CA ALA A 145 -5.84 2.01 -10.49
C ALA A 145 -4.97 0.84 -11.00
N ASP A 146 -3.85 1.20 -11.65
CA ASP A 146 -2.82 0.27 -12.11
C ASP A 146 -1.73 0.08 -11.05
N LEU A 147 -1.45 1.15 -10.29
CA LEU A 147 -0.52 1.18 -9.16
C LEU A 147 -1.27 1.54 -7.88
N ILE A 148 -1.11 0.70 -6.85
CA ILE A 148 -1.71 0.91 -5.55
C ILE A 148 -0.61 1.13 -4.52
N LEU A 149 -0.67 2.25 -3.82
CA LEU A 149 0.21 2.57 -2.71
C LEU A 149 -0.52 2.20 -1.41
N MET A 150 0.12 1.38 -0.58
CA MET A 150 -0.42 0.93 0.71
C MET A 150 0.51 1.36 1.83
N ASP A 151 0.01 2.18 2.74
CA ASP A 151 0.77 2.69 3.88
C ASP A 151 0.29 2.02 5.17
N GLU A 152 0.99 0.98 5.61
CA GLU A 152 0.66 0.16 6.80
C GLU A 152 -0.83 -0.28 6.89
N PRO A 153 -1.43 -0.81 5.81
CA PRO A 153 -2.88 -0.95 5.71
C PRO A 153 -3.49 -1.96 6.68
N PHE A 154 -2.66 -2.84 7.28
CA PHE A 154 -3.13 -3.91 8.15
C PHE A 154 -2.67 -3.77 9.60
N SER A 155 -1.94 -2.71 9.94
CA SER A 155 -1.27 -2.55 11.26
C SER A 155 -2.26 -2.45 12.44
N ALA A 156 -3.44 -1.89 12.24
CA ALA A 156 -4.45 -1.67 13.29
C ALA A 156 -5.41 -2.85 13.50
N LEU A 157 -5.12 -4.03 12.89
CA LEU A 157 -6.00 -5.19 12.91
C LEU A 157 -5.47 -6.28 13.84
N ASP A 158 -6.37 -7.04 14.46
CA ASP A 158 -6.03 -8.29 15.13
C ASP A 158 -5.49 -9.33 14.12
N ALA A 159 -4.77 -10.33 14.62
CA ALA A 159 -4.05 -11.28 13.77
C ALA A 159 -4.94 -12.03 12.78
N VAL A 160 -6.14 -12.45 13.19
CA VAL A 160 -7.06 -13.23 12.32
C VAL A 160 -7.64 -12.35 11.23
N THR A 161 -8.16 -11.18 11.60
CA THR A 161 -8.73 -10.19 10.65
C THR A 161 -7.66 -9.71 9.67
N ARG A 162 -6.42 -9.51 10.14
CA ARG A 162 -5.27 -9.13 9.32
C ARG A 162 -5.00 -10.17 8.25
N MET A 163 -4.86 -11.46 8.62
CA MET A 163 -4.63 -12.53 7.66
C MET A 163 -5.75 -12.64 6.62
N GLN A 164 -7.00 -12.58 7.05
CA GLN A 164 -8.15 -12.62 6.14
C GLN A 164 -8.17 -11.45 5.14
N LEU A 165 -7.80 -10.24 5.60
CA LEU A 165 -7.76 -9.07 4.73
C LEU A 165 -6.56 -9.10 3.79
N GLN A 166 -5.42 -9.65 4.21
CA GLN A 166 -4.26 -9.89 3.35
C GLN A 166 -4.58 -10.88 2.23
N ASP A 167 -5.24 -12.01 2.55
CA ASP A 167 -5.68 -12.98 1.54
C ASP A 167 -6.62 -12.35 0.52
N LEU A 168 -7.60 -11.61 1.01
CA LEU A 168 -8.55 -10.88 0.20
C LEU A 168 -7.87 -9.84 -0.71
N ALA A 169 -6.89 -9.10 -0.17
CA ALA A 169 -6.12 -8.13 -0.95
C ALA A 169 -5.30 -8.82 -2.06
N CYS A 170 -4.65 -9.95 -1.78
CA CYS A 170 -3.95 -10.74 -2.80
C CYS A 170 -4.89 -11.21 -3.91
N GLU A 171 -6.09 -11.68 -3.56
CA GLU A 171 -7.08 -12.13 -4.52
C GLU A 171 -7.58 -10.98 -5.42
N LEU A 172 -7.99 -9.86 -4.81
CA LEU A 172 -8.61 -8.75 -5.54
C LEU A 172 -7.61 -7.87 -6.31
N LEU A 173 -6.33 -7.91 -5.94
CA LEU A 173 -5.27 -7.08 -6.54
C LEU A 173 -4.21 -7.89 -7.29
N HIS A 174 -4.49 -9.16 -7.62
CA HIS A 174 -3.50 -10.08 -8.21
C HIS A 174 -2.85 -9.57 -9.50
N GLU A 175 -3.58 -8.78 -10.30
CA GLU A 175 -3.10 -8.18 -11.55
C GLU A 175 -2.54 -6.75 -11.38
N LYS A 176 -2.59 -6.21 -10.16
CA LYS A 176 -2.20 -4.83 -9.88
C LYS A 176 -0.75 -4.74 -9.41
N THR A 177 -0.12 -3.62 -9.73
CA THR A 177 1.17 -3.26 -9.13
C THR A 177 0.92 -2.67 -7.75
N VAL A 178 1.67 -3.11 -6.75
CA VAL A 178 1.48 -2.64 -5.36
C VAL A 178 2.83 -2.23 -4.77
N ILE A 179 2.86 -1.09 -4.09
CA ILE A 179 3.94 -0.71 -3.18
C ILE A 179 3.36 -0.71 -1.78
N LEU A 180 3.79 -1.67 -0.96
CA LEU A 180 3.36 -1.87 0.41
C LEU A 180 4.43 -1.34 1.37
N VAL A 181 4.10 -0.36 2.17
CA VAL A 181 4.90 0.04 3.33
C VAL A 181 4.40 -0.73 4.53
N THR A 182 5.31 -1.37 5.23
CA THR A 182 5.03 -2.08 6.48
C THR A 182 6.24 -2.09 7.40
N HIS A 183 6.04 -2.26 8.69
CA HIS A 183 7.07 -2.52 9.68
C HIS A 183 7.10 -4.00 10.09
N ASP A 184 6.19 -4.83 9.55
CA ASP A 184 6.06 -6.25 9.86
C ASP A 184 6.76 -7.11 8.79
N PRO A 185 7.92 -7.77 9.13
CA PRO A 185 8.62 -8.66 8.21
C PRO A 185 7.79 -9.82 7.69
N GLN A 186 6.87 -10.37 8.52
CA GLN A 186 6.00 -11.47 8.11
C GLN A 186 5.03 -11.02 7.02
N GLU A 187 4.45 -9.83 7.19
CA GLU A 187 3.57 -9.24 6.18
C GLU A 187 4.31 -9.02 4.86
N ALA A 188 5.50 -8.43 4.92
CA ALA A 188 6.32 -8.20 3.73
C ALA A 188 6.64 -9.49 2.97
N ILE A 189 7.11 -10.53 3.67
CA ILE A 189 7.43 -11.84 3.07
C ILE A 189 6.17 -12.48 2.48
N ARG A 190 5.04 -12.39 3.19
CA ARG A 190 3.80 -13.03 2.78
C ARG A 190 3.22 -12.44 1.50
N LEU A 191 3.37 -11.12 1.28
CA LEU A 191 2.61 -10.39 0.29
C LEU A 191 3.43 -9.88 -0.90
N ALA A 192 4.76 -9.76 -0.79
CA ALA A 192 5.55 -9.09 -1.80
C ALA A 192 6.40 -10.04 -2.66
N ASP A 193 6.67 -9.61 -3.89
CA ASP A 193 7.61 -10.25 -4.80
C ASP A 193 9.04 -9.73 -4.56
N SER A 194 9.18 -8.45 -4.19
CA SER A 194 10.48 -7.83 -3.89
C SER A 194 10.45 -7.13 -2.53
N LEU A 195 11.47 -7.40 -1.71
CA LEU A 195 11.60 -6.88 -0.35
C LEU A 195 12.74 -5.87 -0.30
N TYR A 196 12.42 -4.63 0.04
CA TYR A 196 13.40 -3.58 0.24
C TYR A 196 13.40 -3.11 1.69
N ILE A 197 14.58 -2.76 2.19
CA ILE A 197 14.75 -2.05 3.46
C ILE A 197 15.21 -0.63 3.18
N LEU A 198 14.58 0.31 3.85
CA LEU A 198 14.94 1.72 3.86
C LEU A 198 15.69 2.00 5.15
N GLN A 199 16.97 2.43 5.07
CA GLN A 199 17.88 2.57 6.22
C GLN A 199 18.76 3.81 6.11
N GLY A 200 19.20 4.33 7.27
CA GLY A 200 20.18 5.41 7.36
C GLY A 200 19.60 6.82 7.33
N HIS A 201 20.48 7.82 7.47
CA HIS A 201 20.17 9.25 7.41
C HIS A 201 21.27 10.00 6.64
N PRO A 202 21.06 10.40 5.37
CA PRO A 202 19.87 10.21 4.51
C PRO A 202 19.54 8.75 4.26
N ALA A 203 18.25 8.43 4.15
CA ALA A 203 17.83 7.04 4.00
C ALA A 203 18.15 6.50 2.60
N GLN A 204 18.66 5.28 2.58
CA GLN A 204 19.00 4.51 1.38
C GLN A 204 18.12 3.28 1.27
N MET A 205 17.83 2.85 0.05
CA MET A 205 17.01 1.68 -0.22
C MET A 205 17.87 0.49 -0.65
N HIS A 206 17.73 -0.63 0.04
CA HIS A 206 18.46 -1.86 -0.23
C HIS A 206 17.50 -2.99 -0.58
N LEU A 207 17.70 -3.63 -1.74
CA LEU A 207 16.98 -4.86 -2.08
C LEU A 207 17.55 -5.99 -1.19
N VAL A 208 16.66 -6.64 -0.44
CA VAL A 208 17.03 -7.76 0.45
C VAL A 208 16.77 -9.09 -0.22
N SER A 209 15.58 -9.24 -0.82
CA SER A 209 15.19 -10.52 -1.44
C SER A 209 14.20 -10.30 -2.57
N GLN A 210 14.20 -11.25 -3.50
CA GLN A 210 13.15 -11.41 -4.50
C GLN A 210 12.52 -12.78 -4.33
N LEU A 211 11.22 -12.80 -4.16
CA LEU A 211 10.43 -13.99 -3.95
C LEU A 211 9.70 -14.36 -5.25
N SER A 212 9.47 -15.63 -5.45
CA SER A 212 8.73 -16.16 -6.61
C SER A 212 7.61 -17.08 -6.15
N GLY A 213 6.52 -17.13 -6.91
CA GLY A 213 5.37 -17.96 -6.64
C GLY A 213 4.10 -17.16 -6.43
N ALA A 214 3.02 -17.88 -6.17
CA ALA A 214 1.71 -17.28 -5.91
C ALA A 214 1.67 -16.59 -4.54
N LYS A 215 1.03 -15.43 -4.48
CA LYS A 215 0.73 -14.72 -3.23
C LYS A 215 -0.67 -15.09 -2.72
N PRO A 216 -0.87 -15.19 -1.39
CA PRO A 216 0.12 -15.01 -0.33
C PRO A 216 1.15 -16.14 -0.26
N HIS A 217 2.43 -15.80 -0.03
CA HIS A 217 3.50 -16.80 0.11
C HIS A 217 3.30 -17.67 1.37
N ASN A 218 3.72 -18.93 1.27
CA ASN A 218 3.58 -19.87 2.38
C ASN A 218 4.66 -19.63 3.44
N MET A 219 4.24 -19.13 4.60
CA MET A 219 5.11 -18.83 5.74
C MET A 219 5.61 -20.08 6.51
N ALA A 220 5.08 -21.27 6.20
CA ALA A 220 5.54 -22.52 6.85
C ALA A 220 6.85 -23.05 6.26
N GLN A 221 7.38 -22.48 5.19
CA GLN A 221 8.64 -22.89 4.57
C GLN A 221 9.84 -22.41 5.40
N ALA A 222 10.87 -23.25 5.52
CA ALA A 222 12.09 -22.90 6.24
C ALA A 222 12.80 -21.65 5.69
N THR A 223 12.73 -21.43 4.38
CA THR A 223 13.27 -20.25 3.72
C THR A 223 12.58 -18.95 4.16
N ALA A 224 11.27 -18.99 4.43
CA ALA A 224 10.55 -17.83 4.92
C ALA A 224 10.98 -17.44 6.37
N TRP A 225 11.23 -18.43 7.22
CA TRP A 225 11.75 -18.21 8.56
C TRP A 225 13.15 -17.61 8.55
N GLN A 226 14.07 -18.15 7.74
CA GLN A 226 15.41 -17.61 7.61
C GLN A 226 15.42 -16.16 7.10
N LEU A 227 14.58 -15.87 6.11
CA LEU A 227 14.42 -14.52 5.58
C LEU A 227 13.84 -13.56 6.62
N GLN A 228 12.88 -14.03 7.44
CA GLN A 228 12.33 -13.23 8.53
C GLN A 228 13.40 -12.88 9.57
N GLU A 229 14.22 -13.85 9.99
CA GLU A 229 15.33 -13.61 10.91
C GLU A 229 16.34 -12.61 10.34
N GLU A 230 16.68 -12.73 9.04
CA GLU A 230 17.56 -11.78 8.34
C GLU A 230 16.98 -10.36 8.35
N LEU A 231 15.69 -10.22 8.01
CA LEU A 231 15.02 -8.92 8.00
C LEU A 231 14.99 -8.29 9.40
N ILE A 232 14.67 -9.07 10.43
CA ILE A 232 14.67 -8.59 11.83
C ILE A 232 16.07 -8.14 12.23
N ALA A 233 17.10 -8.92 11.92
CA ALA A 233 18.49 -8.57 12.25
C ALA A 233 18.91 -7.24 11.59
N LYS A 234 18.55 -7.03 10.31
CA LYS A 234 18.85 -5.79 9.59
C LYS A 234 18.09 -4.59 10.18
N LEU A 235 16.80 -4.76 10.55
CA LEU A 235 16.01 -3.70 11.18
C LEU A 235 16.52 -3.34 12.58
N MET A 236 17.03 -4.31 13.36
CA MET A 236 17.62 -4.05 14.67
C MET A 236 18.95 -3.30 14.61
N GLN A 237 19.79 -3.55 13.60
CA GLN A 237 21.06 -2.83 13.42
C GLN A 237 20.87 -1.34 13.18
N GLU A 238 19.70 -0.92 12.68
CA GLU A 238 19.37 0.48 12.43
C GLU A 238 18.88 1.21 13.69
N ALA A 239 18.35 0.48 14.67
CA ALA A 239 17.80 1.06 15.89
C ALA A 239 18.87 1.34 16.96
N SER A 240 20.13 0.95 16.71
CA SER A 240 21.28 1.13 17.60
C SER A 240 22.13 2.31 17.19
#